data_0a3b932cbddd906a893c588315cb389d
#
_entry.id   0a3b932cbddd906a893c588315cb389d
#
_cell.length_a   1.000
_cell.length_b   1.000
_cell.length_c   1.000
_cell.angle_alpha   90.00
_cell.angle_beta   90.00
_cell.angle_gamma   90.00
#
_symmetry.space_group_name_H-M   'P 1'
#
loop_
_entity.id
_entity.type
_entity.pdbx_description
1 polymer ?
#
loop_
_entity_poly.entity_id
_entity_poly.type
_entity_poly.pdbx_seq_one_letter_code
_entity_poly.pdbx_strand_id
1 'polypeptide(L)'
;MCASAYIVAANPALDAGLQRLVSRKAVFFAGLPGTGKSLLVHQLAHLAHSRGRRVHLLQWDVARPIFEAAPAGQRYPIVDGVTHVVIRRAVGLWARTRILEWWQANPGPAHLLLGEVPLAGDRLAELVTPAPDGAEALLASPDCVFVLSVPSNDVRRHIEAERARRFEAPLHARELEDAPPDVMRDTWRDLLASAREAGLLPPGATADAAYDSEAYRVVYEHLLRHRNSVVLRIDAVLPTQAMSVYDYPDGSVFVLPNPEDVARWIERAEGGFGV
;
A
#
# COMPACT_ATOMS: atom_id res chain seq x y z
N MET A 1 -8.82 6.49 30.86
CA MET A 1 -8.13 5.30 30.30
C MET A 1 -7.95 5.60 28.82
N CYS A 2 -6.70 5.84 28.36
CA CYS A 2 -6.44 5.93 26.91
C CYS A 2 -6.84 4.60 26.30
N ALA A 3 -7.79 4.64 25.35
CA ALA A 3 -8.09 3.47 24.53
C ALA A 3 -6.79 2.98 23.89
N SER A 4 -6.51 1.69 23.99
CA SER A 4 -5.31 1.12 23.39
C SER A 4 -5.33 1.42 21.89
N ALA A 5 -4.29 2.05 21.34
CA ALA A 5 -4.16 2.29 19.91
C ALA A 5 -4.08 0.98 19.10
N TYR A 6 -3.82 -0.15 19.76
CA TYR A 6 -3.76 -1.50 19.17
C TYR A 6 -5.11 -2.21 19.31
N ILE A 7 -6.01 -1.99 18.35
CA ILE A 7 -7.39 -2.52 18.37
C ILE A 7 -7.53 -3.92 17.76
N VAL A 8 -6.54 -4.37 16.99
CA VAL A 8 -6.55 -5.69 16.33
C VAL A 8 -6.53 -6.83 17.36
N ALA A 9 -6.09 -6.59 18.59
CA ALA A 9 -6.17 -7.55 19.68
C ALA A 9 -7.59 -8.12 19.93
N ALA A 10 -8.65 -7.38 19.53
CA ALA A 10 -10.04 -7.85 19.58
C ALA A 10 -10.36 -8.93 18.52
N ASN A 11 -9.49 -9.13 17.52
CA ASN A 11 -9.65 -10.15 16.48
C ASN A 11 -8.45 -11.12 16.52
N PRO A 12 -8.58 -12.30 17.14
CA PRO A 12 -7.45 -13.22 17.35
C PRO A 12 -6.74 -13.67 16.07
N ALA A 13 -7.46 -13.80 14.95
CA ALA A 13 -6.88 -14.23 13.68
C ALA A 13 -5.99 -13.14 13.07
N LEU A 14 -6.45 -11.88 13.07
CA LEU A 14 -5.67 -10.74 12.61
C LEU A 14 -4.49 -10.45 13.55
N ASP A 15 -4.72 -10.52 14.87
CA ASP A 15 -3.65 -10.36 15.86
C ASP A 15 -2.54 -11.37 15.63
N ALA A 16 -2.86 -12.66 15.55
CA ALA A 16 -1.88 -13.70 15.26
C ALA A 16 -1.13 -13.47 13.94
N GLY A 17 -1.81 -12.90 12.93
CA GLY A 17 -1.19 -12.47 11.68
C GLY A 17 -0.13 -11.38 11.90
N LEU A 18 -0.49 -10.28 12.57
CA LEU A 18 0.42 -9.16 12.84
C LEU A 18 1.57 -9.58 13.77
N GLN A 19 1.31 -10.44 14.75
CA GLN A 19 2.35 -10.98 15.66
C GLN A 19 3.46 -11.74 14.90
N ARG A 20 3.13 -12.45 13.80
CA ARG A 20 4.12 -13.09 12.92
C ARG A 20 4.88 -12.11 12.04
N LEU A 21 4.23 -11.01 11.63
CA LEU A 21 4.81 -10.01 10.74
C LEU A 21 5.76 -9.04 11.46
N VAL A 22 5.48 -8.73 12.72
CA VAL A 22 6.22 -7.71 13.47
C VAL A 22 7.71 -8.01 13.63
N SER A 23 8.17 -9.25 13.48
CA SER A 23 9.58 -9.64 13.50
C SER A 23 10.29 -9.51 12.14
N ARG A 24 9.55 -9.28 11.05
CA ARG A 24 10.14 -9.14 9.71
C ARG A 24 10.91 -7.83 9.57
N LYS A 25 11.81 -7.77 8.59
CA LYS A 25 12.62 -6.58 8.30
C LYS A 25 11.80 -5.54 7.53
N ALA A 26 11.02 -5.99 6.54
CA ALA A 26 10.12 -5.16 5.76
C ALA A 26 8.75 -5.84 5.58
N VAL A 27 7.67 -5.07 5.69
CA VAL A 27 6.30 -5.54 5.46
C VAL A 27 5.56 -4.52 4.59
N PHE A 28 5.06 -4.97 3.44
CA PHE A 28 4.31 -4.15 2.49
C PHE A 28 2.89 -4.65 2.36
N PHE A 29 1.91 -3.81 2.70
CA PHE A 29 0.49 -4.14 2.54
C PHE A 29 0.05 -3.80 1.11
N ALA A 30 -0.32 -4.83 0.36
CA ALA A 30 -0.78 -4.71 -1.02
C ALA A 30 -2.31 -4.79 -1.09
N GLY A 31 -2.89 -4.05 -2.03
CA GLY A 31 -4.33 -4.12 -2.29
C GLY A 31 -4.96 -2.84 -2.78
N LEU A 32 -6.22 -2.94 -3.23
CA LEU A 32 -7.05 -1.82 -3.67
C LEU A 32 -7.30 -0.79 -2.55
N PRO A 33 -7.71 0.44 -2.89
CA PRO A 33 -8.30 1.35 -1.92
C PRO A 33 -9.46 0.68 -1.17
N GLY A 34 -9.55 0.90 0.14
CA GLY A 34 -10.60 0.34 0.99
C GLY A 34 -10.50 -1.16 1.30
N THR A 35 -9.31 -1.74 1.25
CA THR A 35 -9.07 -3.13 1.70
C THR A 35 -8.44 -3.23 3.09
N GLY A 36 -8.40 -2.12 3.84
CA GLY A 36 -7.91 -2.10 5.21
C GLY A 36 -6.39 -1.97 5.36
N LYS A 37 -5.64 -1.73 4.29
CA LYS A 37 -4.17 -1.60 4.31
C LYS A 37 -3.69 -0.59 5.36
N SER A 38 -4.16 0.67 5.27
CA SER A 38 -3.72 1.75 6.15
C SER A 38 -3.98 1.43 7.63
N LEU A 39 -5.12 0.78 7.94
CA LEU A 39 -5.40 0.31 9.28
C LEU A 39 -4.40 -0.75 9.74
N LEU A 40 -4.08 -1.73 8.90
CA LEU A 40 -3.14 -2.79 9.26
C LEU A 40 -1.70 -2.26 9.37
N VAL A 41 -1.29 -1.30 8.51
CA VAL A 41 0.00 -0.59 8.65
C VAL A 41 0.07 0.14 9.98
N HIS A 42 -0.97 0.92 10.33
CA HIS A 42 -1.08 1.61 11.61
C HIS A 42 -0.98 0.64 12.79
N GLN A 43 -1.74 -0.47 12.76
CA GLN A 43 -1.75 -1.46 13.83
C GLN A 43 -0.40 -2.17 13.98
N LEU A 44 0.25 -2.53 12.87
CA LEU A 44 1.58 -3.13 12.92
C LEU A 44 2.65 -2.13 13.39
N ALA A 45 2.51 -0.84 13.07
CA ALA A 45 3.38 0.21 13.57
C ALA A 45 3.30 0.32 15.10
N HIS A 46 2.10 0.34 15.67
CA HIS A 46 1.90 0.36 17.13
C HIS A 46 2.43 -0.90 17.80
N LEU A 47 2.22 -2.08 17.22
CA LEU A 47 2.78 -3.33 17.73
C LEU A 47 4.30 -3.34 17.68
N ALA A 48 4.92 -2.85 16.60
CA ALA A 48 6.37 -2.75 16.46
C ALA A 48 6.96 -1.77 17.48
N HIS A 49 6.33 -0.60 17.64
CA HIS A 49 6.74 0.40 18.61
C HIS A 49 6.68 -0.14 20.04
N SER A 50 5.61 -0.85 20.42
CA SER A 50 5.48 -1.48 21.75
C SER A 50 6.55 -2.53 22.03
N ARG A 51 7.19 -3.06 20.98
CA ARG A 51 8.34 -3.98 21.05
C ARG A 51 9.69 -3.28 20.95
N GLY A 52 9.72 -1.95 21.04
CA GLY A 52 10.93 -1.15 20.97
C GLY A 52 11.56 -1.04 19.59
N ARG A 53 10.80 -1.37 18.51
CA ARG A 53 11.28 -1.23 17.15
C ARG A 53 11.00 0.17 16.61
N ARG A 54 11.96 0.74 15.88
CA ARG A 54 11.77 1.98 15.12
C ARG A 54 11.08 1.69 13.81
N VAL A 55 9.97 2.38 13.56
CA VAL A 55 9.15 2.21 12.35
C VAL A 55 9.54 3.24 11.29
N HIS A 56 9.74 2.76 10.06
CA HIS A 56 9.94 3.58 8.88
C HIS A 56 8.79 3.33 7.90
N LEU A 57 8.22 4.39 7.35
CA LEU A 57 7.01 4.32 6.53
C LEU A 57 7.32 4.69 5.08
N LEU A 58 7.08 3.79 4.14
CA LEU A 58 7.16 4.03 2.72
C LEU A 58 5.73 4.00 2.15
N GLN A 59 5.21 5.17 1.77
CA GLN A 59 3.84 5.32 1.32
C GLN A 59 3.78 6.09 0.00
N TRP A 60 3.00 5.56 -0.94
CA TRP A 60 2.73 6.19 -2.24
C TRP A 60 2.20 7.62 -2.08
N ASP A 61 1.17 7.80 -1.25
CA ASP A 61 0.47 9.09 -1.09
C ASP A 61 1.33 10.17 -0.44
N VAL A 62 2.43 9.79 0.21
CA VAL A 62 3.40 10.74 0.80
C VAL A 62 4.55 11.04 -0.15
N ALA A 63 5.00 10.05 -0.92
CA ALA A 63 6.12 10.22 -1.84
C ALA A 63 5.70 10.91 -3.16
N ARG A 64 4.58 10.51 -3.74
CA ARG A 64 4.07 11.01 -5.02
C ARG A 64 3.98 12.54 -5.13
N PRO A 65 3.41 13.26 -4.15
CA PRO A 65 3.27 14.72 -4.25
C PRO A 65 4.61 15.45 -4.40
N ILE A 66 5.70 14.89 -3.85
CA ILE A 66 7.04 15.46 -3.98
C ILE A 66 7.52 15.36 -5.44
N PHE A 67 7.22 14.25 -6.13
CA PHE A 67 7.52 14.10 -7.55
C PHE A 67 6.69 15.04 -8.42
N GLU A 68 5.39 15.17 -8.14
CA GLU A 68 4.47 16.04 -8.90
C GLU A 68 4.81 17.53 -8.73
N ALA A 69 5.21 17.96 -7.52
CA ALA A 69 5.56 19.34 -7.22
C ALA A 69 6.93 19.76 -7.76
N ALA A 70 7.83 18.81 -8.04
CA ALA A 70 9.17 19.12 -8.54
C ALA A 70 9.10 19.73 -9.96
N PRO A 71 10.03 20.64 -10.34
CA PRO A 71 10.03 21.25 -11.67
C PRO A 71 10.00 20.23 -12.83
N ALA A 72 10.73 19.13 -12.70
CA ALA A 72 10.69 18.05 -13.69
C ALA A 72 9.32 17.35 -13.75
N GLY A 73 8.65 17.21 -12.61
CA GLY A 73 7.33 16.59 -12.50
C GLY A 73 6.20 17.41 -13.11
N GLN A 74 6.32 18.73 -13.10
CA GLN A 74 5.31 19.62 -13.69
C GLN A 74 5.11 19.43 -15.20
N ARG A 75 6.05 18.75 -15.88
CA ARG A 75 5.88 18.33 -17.28
C ARG A 75 4.83 17.22 -17.45
N TYR A 76 4.43 16.58 -16.36
CA TYR A 76 3.55 15.43 -16.31
C TYR A 76 2.36 15.69 -15.38
N PRO A 77 1.44 16.57 -15.78
CA PRO A 77 0.33 16.98 -14.93
C PRO A 77 -0.61 15.80 -14.62
N ILE A 78 -1.33 15.92 -13.51
CA ILE A 78 -2.46 15.06 -13.19
C ILE A 78 -3.58 15.37 -14.19
N VAL A 79 -4.16 14.33 -14.79
CA VAL A 79 -5.31 14.44 -15.69
C VAL A 79 -6.45 13.62 -15.10
N ASP A 80 -7.60 14.23 -14.92
CA ASP A 80 -8.81 13.59 -14.35
C ASP A 80 -8.55 12.87 -13.03
N GLY A 81 -7.71 13.45 -12.18
CA GLY A 81 -7.32 12.86 -10.88
C GLY A 81 -6.32 11.70 -10.98
N VAL A 82 -5.84 11.38 -12.18
CA VAL A 82 -4.90 10.28 -12.42
C VAL A 82 -3.48 10.82 -12.56
N THR A 83 -2.58 10.34 -11.71
CA THR A 83 -1.13 10.62 -11.82
C THR A 83 -0.57 10.09 -13.13
N HIS A 84 0.21 10.90 -13.83
CA HIS A 84 0.83 10.51 -15.10
C HIS A 84 1.71 9.27 -14.97
N VAL A 85 1.73 8.42 -16.01
CA VAL A 85 2.48 7.13 -16.01
C VAL A 85 3.97 7.30 -15.74
N VAL A 86 4.61 8.36 -16.25
CA VAL A 86 6.02 8.68 -15.98
C VAL A 86 6.26 8.91 -14.50
N ILE A 87 5.38 9.66 -13.82
CA ILE A 87 5.50 9.91 -12.37
C ILE A 87 5.30 8.61 -11.60
N ARG A 88 4.30 7.79 -11.96
CA ARG A 88 4.07 6.50 -11.31
C ARG A 88 5.31 5.60 -11.38
N ARG A 89 5.91 5.50 -12.56
CA ARG A 89 7.14 4.73 -12.78
C ARG A 89 8.34 5.31 -12.03
N ALA A 90 8.51 6.64 -12.06
CA ALA A 90 9.59 7.31 -11.35
C ALA A 90 9.56 7.04 -9.84
N VAL A 91 8.38 7.13 -9.23
CA VAL A 91 8.16 6.79 -7.81
C VAL A 91 8.49 5.32 -7.53
N GLY A 92 8.09 4.40 -8.42
CA GLY A 92 8.38 2.98 -8.25
C GLY A 92 9.87 2.65 -8.34
N LEU A 93 10.59 3.22 -9.30
CA LEU A 93 12.04 3.07 -9.45
C LEU A 93 12.79 3.67 -8.24
N TRP A 94 12.37 4.84 -7.79
CA TRP A 94 12.87 5.46 -6.57
C TRP A 94 12.65 4.55 -5.36
N ALA A 95 11.45 4.03 -5.18
CA ALA A 95 11.10 3.20 -4.03
C ALA A 95 11.99 1.94 -3.94
N ARG A 96 12.26 1.26 -5.07
CA ARG A 96 13.19 0.11 -5.10
C ARG A 96 14.57 0.49 -4.58
N THR A 97 15.13 1.60 -5.08
CA THR A 97 16.45 2.06 -4.66
C THR A 97 16.46 2.46 -3.17
N ARG A 98 15.42 3.18 -2.72
CA ARG A 98 15.31 3.59 -1.31
C ARG A 98 15.16 2.41 -0.35
N ILE A 99 14.49 1.34 -0.75
CA ILE A 99 14.41 0.10 0.04
C ILE A 99 15.80 -0.51 0.20
N LEU A 100 16.60 -0.59 -0.87
CA LEU A 100 17.97 -1.10 -0.81
C LEU A 100 18.85 -0.25 0.11
N GLU A 101 18.86 1.06 -0.07
CA GLU A 101 19.63 2.00 0.75
C GLU A 101 19.20 1.95 2.23
N TRP A 102 17.87 1.93 2.48
CA TRP A 102 17.32 1.80 3.83
C TRP A 102 17.76 0.50 4.49
N TRP A 103 17.73 -0.60 3.75
CA TRP A 103 18.10 -1.92 4.26
C TRP A 103 19.56 -1.96 4.69
N GLN A 104 20.44 -1.37 3.87
CA GLN A 104 21.87 -1.27 4.16
C GLN A 104 22.17 -0.34 5.35
N ALA A 105 21.46 0.78 5.45
CA ALA A 105 21.65 1.77 6.51
C ALA A 105 21.06 1.32 7.86
N ASN A 106 20.17 0.35 7.90
CA ASN A 106 19.48 -0.10 9.11
C ASN A 106 19.68 -1.60 9.33
N PRO A 107 20.88 -2.07 9.60
CA PRO A 107 21.14 -3.49 9.87
C PRO A 107 20.46 -3.93 11.17
N GLY A 108 20.14 -5.24 11.27
CA GLY A 108 19.59 -5.85 12.47
C GLY A 108 18.08 -5.64 12.68
N PRO A 109 17.52 -6.14 13.79
CA PRO A 109 16.09 -6.24 14.02
C PRO A 109 15.44 -5.00 14.65
N ALA A 110 16.21 -3.99 15.04
CA ALA A 110 15.70 -2.79 15.74
C ALA A 110 14.83 -1.90 14.84
N HIS A 111 14.87 -2.09 13.52
CA HIS A 111 14.16 -1.28 12.54
C HIS A 111 13.18 -2.12 11.75
N LEU A 112 12.00 -1.56 11.45
CA LEU A 112 10.97 -2.16 10.60
C LEU A 112 10.60 -1.17 9.50
N LEU A 113 10.66 -1.60 8.25
CA LEU A 113 10.10 -0.85 7.13
C LEU A 113 8.67 -1.32 6.87
N LEU A 114 7.72 -0.41 6.95
CA LEU A 114 6.32 -0.63 6.61
C LEU A 114 5.95 0.19 5.37
N GLY A 115 5.14 -0.39 4.50
CA GLY A 115 4.68 0.33 3.32
C GLY A 115 3.29 -0.08 2.86
N GLU A 116 2.69 0.78 2.05
CA GLU A 116 1.49 0.49 1.29
C GLU A 116 1.83 0.42 -0.19
N VAL A 117 1.42 -0.68 -0.84
CA VAL A 117 1.66 -0.96 -2.25
C VAL A 117 0.30 -1.13 -2.95
N PRO A 118 -0.28 -0.06 -3.49
CA PRO A 118 -1.63 -0.12 -4.05
C PRO A 118 -1.74 -1.06 -5.26
N LEU A 119 -0.74 -1.09 -6.13
CA LEU A 119 -0.64 -1.77 -7.42
C LEU A 119 -1.69 -1.32 -8.46
N ALA A 120 -2.87 -0.91 -8.04
CA ALA A 120 -3.89 -0.38 -8.93
C ALA A 120 -3.35 0.80 -9.73
N GLY A 121 -3.52 0.76 -11.07
CA GLY A 121 -2.99 1.77 -11.98
C GLY A 121 -1.47 1.85 -11.92
N ASP A 122 -0.77 0.74 -11.79
CA ASP A 122 0.70 0.61 -11.77
C ASP A 122 1.41 1.37 -10.65
N ARG A 123 0.71 1.69 -9.55
CA ARG A 123 1.30 2.39 -8.41
C ARG A 123 2.21 1.47 -7.62
N LEU A 124 3.53 1.73 -7.65
CA LEU A 124 4.57 0.90 -7.05
C LEU A 124 4.64 -0.53 -7.62
N ALA A 125 4.20 -0.73 -8.88
CA ALA A 125 4.28 -2.02 -9.58
C ALA A 125 5.73 -2.54 -9.68
N GLU A 126 6.72 -1.65 -9.70
CA GLU A 126 8.14 -1.97 -9.69
C GLU A 126 8.56 -2.77 -8.45
N LEU A 127 7.84 -2.66 -7.33
CA LEU A 127 8.15 -3.44 -6.12
C LEU A 127 7.76 -4.91 -6.26
N VAL A 128 6.83 -5.24 -7.15
CA VAL A 128 6.37 -6.62 -7.36
C VAL A 128 6.87 -7.23 -8.66
N THR A 129 7.30 -6.40 -9.62
CA THR A 129 7.90 -6.85 -10.87
C THR A 129 9.38 -7.18 -10.65
N PRO A 130 9.85 -8.38 -11.02
CA PRO A 130 11.26 -8.72 -10.97
C PRO A 130 12.12 -7.78 -11.84
N ALA A 131 13.28 -7.37 -11.32
CA ALA A 131 14.21 -6.53 -12.04
C ALA A 131 15.67 -6.90 -11.69
N PRO A 132 16.63 -6.80 -12.63
CA PRO A 132 18.02 -7.16 -12.40
C PRO A 132 18.75 -6.03 -11.67
N ASP A 133 18.30 -5.69 -10.45
CA ASP A 133 18.92 -4.67 -9.61
C ASP A 133 19.21 -5.19 -8.20
N GLY A 134 19.93 -4.37 -7.39
CA GLY A 134 20.31 -4.75 -6.03
C GLY A 134 19.14 -4.91 -5.06
N ALA A 135 17.95 -4.36 -5.37
CA ALA A 135 16.78 -4.49 -4.53
C ALA A 135 16.07 -5.85 -4.71
N GLU A 136 16.25 -6.52 -5.84
CA GLU A 136 15.52 -7.76 -6.14
C GLU A 136 15.73 -8.85 -5.09
N ALA A 137 16.97 -9.09 -4.70
CA ALA A 137 17.28 -10.09 -3.68
C ALA A 137 16.64 -9.80 -2.32
N LEU A 138 16.47 -8.51 -1.98
CA LEU A 138 15.79 -8.08 -0.74
C LEU A 138 14.29 -8.22 -0.83
N LEU A 139 13.69 -7.79 -1.95
CA LEU A 139 12.24 -7.85 -2.19
C LEU A 139 11.72 -9.30 -2.31
N ALA A 140 12.58 -10.23 -2.75
CA ALA A 140 12.26 -11.66 -2.82
C ALA A 140 12.64 -12.43 -1.54
N SER A 141 13.30 -11.79 -0.57
CA SER A 141 13.76 -12.47 0.64
C SER A 141 12.61 -12.84 1.59
N PRO A 142 12.79 -13.87 2.44
CA PRO A 142 11.82 -14.19 3.49
C PRO A 142 11.62 -13.08 4.52
N ASP A 143 12.59 -12.16 4.68
CA ASP A 143 12.51 -11.03 5.60
C ASP A 143 11.72 -9.84 5.06
N CYS A 144 11.37 -9.86 3.77
CA CYS A 144 10.47 -8.92 3.11
C CYS A 144 9.16 -9.64 2.78
N VAL A 145 8.06 -9.21 3.40
CA VAL A 145 6.76 -9.86 3.24
C VAL A 145 5.75 -8.89 2.63
N PHE A 146 5.09 -9.33 1.57
CA PHE A 146 3.95 -8.65 1.00
C PHE A 146 2.66 -9.23 1.59
N VAL A 147 1.84 -8.38 2.18
CA VAL A 147 0.60 -8.78 2.86
C VAL A 147 -0.58 -8.38 1.99
N LEU A 148 -1.32 -9.34 1.51
CA LEU A 148 -2.60 -9.10 0.85
C LEU A 148 -3.70 -9.03 1.90
N SER A 149 -4.26 -7.85 2.12
CA SER A 149 -5.44 -7.68 2.97
C SER A 149 -6.71 -7.96 2.18
N VAL A 150 -7.48 -8.96 2.60
CA VAL A 150 -8.70 -9.42 1.91
C VAL A 150 -9.90 -9.23 2.83
N PRO A 151 -10.61 -8.08 2.74
CA PRO A 151 -11.86 -7.91 3.47
C PRO A 151 -12.96 -8.81 2.89
N SER A 152 -13.81 -9.34 3.75
CA SER A 152 -15.08 -9.94 3.30
C SER A 152 -15.94 -8.89 2.59
N ASN A 153 -16.92 -9.33 1.81
CA ASN A 153 -17.81 -8.42 1.10
C ASN A 153 -18.56 -7.48 2.06
N ASP A 154 -18.91 -7.96 3.26
CA ASP A 154 -19.57 -7.16 4.29
C ASP A 154 -18.65 -6.11 4.90
N VAL A 155 -17.42 -6.48 5.22
CA VAL A 155 -16.40 -5.55 5.71
C VAL A 155 -16.09 -4.49 4.66
N ARG A 156 -16.00 -4.88 3.38
CA ARG A 156 -15.78 -3.95 2.27
C ARG A 156 -16.89 -2.91 2.18
N ARG A 157 -18.17 -3.31 2.23
CA ARG A 157 -19.31 -2.40 2.25
C ARG A 157 -19.28 -1.45 3.45
N HIS A 158 -18.90 -1.95 4.63
CA HIS A 158 -18.75 -1.12 5.81
C HIS A 158 -17.64 -0.06 5.62
N ILE A 159 -16.50 -0.43 5.06
CA ILE A 159 -15.39 0.51 4.79
C ILE A 159 -15.84 1.60 3.80
N GLU A 160 -16.60 1.26 2.76
CA GLU A 160 -17.14 2.25 1.81
C GLU A 160 -18.07 3.27 2.50
N ALA A 161 -18.98 2.78 3.35
CA ALA A 161 -19.86 3.65 4.13
C ALA A 161 -19.10 4.52 5.14
N GLU A 162 -18.07 3.98 5.79
CA GLU A 162 -17.22 4.72 6.72
C GLU A 162 -16.41 5.82 6.01
N ARG A 163 -15.90 5.54 4.80
CA ARG A 163 -15.20 6.53 3.98
C ARG A 163 -16.08 7.71 3.63
N ALA A 164 -17.34 7.48 3.25
CA ALA A 164 -18.29 8.56 2.98
C ALA A 164 -18.47 9.46 4.22
N ARG A 165 -18.61 8.88 5.40
CA ARG A 165 -18.73 9.64 6.67
C ARG A 165 -17.46 10.41 7.04
N ARG A 166 -16.28 9.81 6.85
CA ARG A 166 -14.98 10.43 7.14
C ARG A 166 -14.69 11.61 6.22
N PHE A 167 -15.15 11.55 4.99
CA PHE A 167 -15.03 12.67 4.06
C PHE A 167 -15.80 13.91 4.54
N GLU A 168 -16.96 13.72 5.20
CA GLU A 168 -17.76 14.81 5.78
C GLU A 168 -17.19 15.31 7.12
N ALA A 169 -16.61 14.41 7.93
CA ALA A 169 -16.10 14.70 9.27
C ALA A 169 -14.76 13.97 9.53
N PRO A 170 -13.63 14.45 8.96
CA PRO A 170 -12.35 13.80 9.11
C PRO A 170 -11.79 13.97 10.53
N LEU A 171 -11.16 12.92 11.06
CA LEU A 171 -10.38 12.98 12.31
C LEU A 171 -8.92 13.43 12.04
N HIS A 172 -8.42 13.23 10.82
CA HIS A 172 -7.09 13.65 10.38
C HIS A 172 -7.15 14.21 8.96
N ALA A 173 -6.36 15.26 8.66
CA ALA A 173 -6.39 15.93 7.34
C ALA A 173 -6.18 14.97 6.16
N ARG A 174 -5.32 13.96 6.29
CA ARG A 174 -5.06 12.97 5.25
C ARG A 174 -6.25 12.07 4.90
N GLU A 175 -7.28 12.00 5.73
CA GLU A 175 -8.50 11.25 5.42
C GLU A 175 -9.26 11.86 4.23
N LEU A 176 -9.06 13.16 3.96
CA LEU A 176 -9.61 13.84 2.78
C LEU A 176 -8.92 13.46 1.47
N GLU A 177 -7.71 12.88 1.55
CA GLU A 177 -6.95 12.37 0.39
C GLU A 177 -7.30 10.91 0.06
N ASP A 178 -8.06 10.26 0.93
CA ASP A 178 -8.50 8.89 0.75
C ASP A 178 -9.45 8.75 -0.45
N ALA A 179 -9.36 7.62 -1.16
CA ALA A 179 -10.24 7.34 -2.28
C ALA A 179 -11.72 7.29 -1.83
N PRO A 180 -12.60 8.13 -2.37
CA PRO A 180 -14.04 8.08 -2.07
C PRO A 180 -14.69 6.80 -2.63
N PRO A 181 -15.93 6.47 -2.24
CA PRO A 181 -16.58 5.21 -2.60
C PRO A 181 -16.74 4.95 -4.10
N ASP A 182 -16.93 5.99 -4.90
CA ASP A 182 -17.00 5.90 -6.37
C ASP A 182 -15.64 5.49 -6.97
N VAL A 183 -14.55 6.14 -6.56
CA VAL A 183 -13.18 5.77 -6.97
C VAL A 183 -12.83 4.36 -6.50
N MET A 184 -13.29 3.95 -5.33
CA MET A 184 -13.09 2.56 -4.85
C MET A 184 -13.78 1.55 -5.77
N ARG A 185 -15.01 1.85 -6.24
CA ARG A 185 -15.75 1.00 -7.18
C ARG A 185 -15.13 1.00 -8.57
N ASP A 186 -14.71 2.16 -9.07
CA ASP A 186 -14.07 2.27 -10.37
C ASP A 186 -12.75 1.49 -10.41
N THR A 187 -11.92 1.63 -9.38
CA THR A 187 -10.67 0.87 -9.26
C THR A 187 -10.92 -0.65 -9.21
N TRP A 188 -12.03 -1.08 -8.63
CA TRP A 188 -12.44 -2.49 -8.66
C TRP A 188 -12.84 -2.94 -10.06
N ARG A 189 -13.61 -2.14 -10.80
CA ARG A 189 -13.99 -2.43 -12.20
C ARG A 189 -12.77 -2.54 -13.11
N ASP A 190 -11.82 -1.61 -12.98
CA ASP A 190 -10.56 -1.63 -13.73
C ASP A 190 -9.75 -2.90 -13.45
N LEU A 191 -9.68 -3.32 -12.18
CA LEU A 191 -9.02 -4.56 -11.82
C LEU A 191 -9.70 -5.77 -12.46
N LEU A 192 -11.03 -5.83 -12.44
CA LEU A 192 -11.78 -6.90 -13.09
C LEU A 192 -11.57 -6.94 -14.60
N ALA A 193 -11.56 -5.79 -15.27
CA ALA A 193 -11.31 -5.70 -16.70
C ALA A 193 -9.93 -6.24 -17.05
N SER A 194 -8.89 -5.75 -16.38
CA SER A 194 -7.50 -6.20 -16.58
C SER A 194 -7.33 -7.69 -16.27
N ALA A 195 -7.98 -8.20 -15.22
CA ALA A 195 -7.91 -9.60 -14.84
C ALA A 195 -8.56 -10.54 -15.87
N ARG A 196 -9.61 -10.09 -16.56
CA ARG A 196 -10.24 -10.83 -17.65
C ARG A 196 -9.36 -10.86 -18.89
N GLU A 197 -8.81 -9.71 -19.28
CA GLU A 197 -7.88 -9.63 -20.40
C GLU A 197 -6.68 -10.55 -20.20
N ALA A 198 -6.22 -10.67 -18.94
CA ALA A 198 -5.16 -11.58 -18.55
C ALA A 198 -5.60 -13.06 -18.40
N GLY A 199 -6.90 -13.38 -18.55
CA GLY A 199 -7.42 -14.74 -18.39
C GLY A 199 -7.40 -15.27 -16.95
N LEU A 200 -7.33 -14.41 -15.95
CA LEU A 200 -7.26 -14.78 -14.53
C LEU A 200 -8.64 -15.07 -13.93
N LEU A 201 -9.72 -14.64 -14.58
CA LEU A 201 -11.09 -14.82 -14.11
C LEU A 201 -11.92 -15.58 -15.14
N PRO A 202 -12.91 -16.38 -14.70
CA PRO A 202 -13.75 -17.14 -15.62
C PRO A 202 -14.55 -16.22 -16.55
N PRO A 203 -14.86 -16.67 -17.77
CA PRO A 203 -15.76 -15.97 -18.68
C PRO A 203 -17.13 -15.78 -18.01
N GLY A 204 -17.65 -14.56 -17.96
CA GLY A 204 -18.99 -14.27 -17.40
C GLY A 204 -19.00 -13.43 -16.12
N ALA A 205 -17.87 -13.18 -15.49
CA ALA A 205 -17.81 -12.14 -14.46
C ALA A 205 -18.17 -10.78 -15.11
N THR A 206 -19.24 -10.09 -14.72
CA THR A 206 -19.67 -8.82 -15.34
C THR A 206 -18.77 -7.66 -14.93
N ALA A 207 -18.55 -6.68 -15.81
CA ALA A 207 -17.70 -5.51 -15.49
C ALA A 207 -18.25 -4.70 -14.31
N ASP A 208 -19.56 -4.73 -14.08
CA ASP A 208 -20.25 -4.05 -13.00
C ASP A 208 -20.49 -4.93 -11.76
N ALA A 209 -19.80 -6.07 -11.67
CA ALA A 209 -19.94 -6.94 -10.51
C ALA A 209 -19.53 -6.21 -9.23
N ALA A 210 -20.30 -6.38 -8.17
CA ALA A 210 -19.93 -5.95 -6.82
C ALA A 210 -18.58 -6.58 -6.42
N TYR A 211 -17.89 -5.96 -5.47
CA TYR A 211 -16.64 -6.51 -4.94
C TYR A 211 -16.84 -7.98 -4.52
N ASP A 212 -15.93 -8.83 -4.99
CA ASP A 212 -15.83 -10.24 -4.64
C ASP A 212 -14.46 -10.54 -4.06
N SER A 213 -14.43 -10.99 -2.81
CA SER A 213 -13.19 -11.20 -2.06
C SER A 213 -12.31 -12.30 -2.65
N GLU A 214 -12.89 -13.34 -3.28
CA GLU A 214 -12.11 -14.43 -3.86
C GLU A 214 -11.54 -14.04 -5.24
N ALA A 215 -12.32 -13.37 -6.08
CA ALA A 215 -11.80 -12.82 -7.34
C ALA A 215 -10.66 -11.82 -7.07
N TYR A 216 -10.86 -10.93 -6.09
CA TYR A 216 -9.83 -10.00 -5.65
C TYR A 216 -8.55 -10.71 -5.19
N ARG A 217 -8.68 -11.75 -4.34
CA ARG A 217 -7.56 -12.54 -3.85
C ARG A 217 -6.79 -13.19 -5.00
N VAL A 218 -7.47 -13.87 -5.91
CA VAL A 218 -6.85 -14.56 -7.06
C VAL A 218 -6.01 -13.59 -7.89
N VAL A 219 -6.55 -12.41 -8.21
CA VAL A 219 -5.85 -11.42 -9.02
C VAL A 219 -4.61 -10.89 -8.29
N TYR A 220 -4.73 -10.53 -7.01
CA TYR A 220 -3.59 -10.00 -6.26
C TYR A 220 -2.54 -11.05 -5.94
N GLU A 221 -2.90 -12.30 -5.70
CA GLU A 221 -1.93 -13.40 -5.58
C GLU A 221 -1.13 -13.57 -6.88
N HIS A 222 -1.79 -13.43 -8.03
CA HIS A 222 -1.09 -13.42 -9.32
C HIS A 222 -0.13 -12.22 -9.45
N LEU A 223 -0.54 -11.02 -9.05
CA LEU A 223 0.34 -9.84 -9.06
C LEU A 223 1.55 -10.02 -8.13
N LEU A 224 1.36 -10.68 -6.99
CA LEU A 224 2.39 -10.93 -5.97
C LEU A 224 3.18 -12.23 -6.19
N ARG A 225 2.97 -12.97 -7.28
CA ARG A 225 3.54 -14.32 -7.50
C ARG A 225 5.08 -14.40 -7.43
N HIS A 226 5.76 -13.28 -7.59
CA HIS A 226 7.23 -13.19 -7.53
C HIS A 226 7.73 -12.68 -6.18
N ARG A 227 6.87 -12.60 -5.17
CA ARG A 227 7.20 -12.08 -3.84
C ARG A 227 6.82 -13.07 -2.76
N ASN A 228 7.51 -12.98 -1.63
CA ASN A 228 7.10 -13.69 -0.44
C ASN A 228 5.82 -13.02 0.08
N SER A 229 4.67 -13.64 -0.11
CA SER A 229 3.38 -13.04 0.21
C SER A 229 2.55 -13.88 1.17
N VAL A 230 1.71 -13.21 1.95
CA VAL A 230 0.73 -13.83 2.85
C VAL A 230 -0.63 -13.13 2.71
N VAL A 231 -1.70 -13.90 2.84
CA VAL A 231 -3.07 -13.37 2.84
C VAL A 231 -3.54 -13.18 4.28
N LEU A 232 -4.04 -11.98 4.58
CA LEU A 232 -4.77 -11.68 5.82
C LEU A 232 -6.24 -11.43 5.49
N ARG A 233 -7.12 -12.34 5.89
CA ARG A 233 -8.58 -12.17 5.76
C ARG A 233 -9.09 -11.25 6.86
N ILE A 234 -9.99 -10.35 6.49
CA ILE A 234 -10.63 -9.40 7.41
C ILE A 234 -12.14 -9.69 7.37
N ASP A 235 -12.58 -10.55 8.27
CA ASP A 235 -13.97 -11.06 8.30
C ASP A 235 -14.86 -10.33 9.31
N ALA A 236 -14.28 -9.40 10.09
CA ALA A 236 -14.99 -8.60 11.07
C ALA A 236 -14.58 -7.13 11.03
N VAL A 237 -15.54 -6.25 11.25
CA VAL A 237 -15.30 -4.81 11.40
C VAL A 237 -14.57 -4.55 12.71
N LEU A 238 -13.49 -3.77 12.64
CA LEU A 238 -12.75 -3.31 13.82
C LEU A 238 -13.27 -1.95 14.30
N PRO A 239 -13.22 -1.66 15.62
CA PRO A 239 -13.74 -0.42 16.20
C PRO A 239 -12.80 0.76 15.95
N THR A 240 -12.95 1.42 14.80
CA THR A 240 -12.09 2.54 14.35
C THR A 240 -12.67 3.93 14.61
N GLN A 241 -13.85 4.04 15.26
CA GLN A 241 -14.62 5.28 15.32
C GLN A 241 -13.90 6.44 16.02
N ALA A 242 -13.02 6.13 16.97
CA ALA A 242 -12.33 7.11 17.81
C ALA A 242 -10.86 7.34 17.43
N MET A 243 -10.40 6.82 16.29
CA MET A 243 -8.99 6.92 15.89
C MET A 243 -8.85 7.19 14.40
N SER A 244 -7.78 7.89 14.03
CA SER A 244 -7.33 7.93 12.65
C SER A 244 -6.25 6.89 12.38
N VAL A 245 -6.28 6.28 11.20
CA VAL A 245 -5.23 5.35 10.74
C VAL A 245 -3.91 6.05 10.40
N TYR A 246 -3.91 7.38 10.45
CA TYR A 246 -2.73 8.24 10.21
C TYR A 246 -2.04 8.71 11.49
N ASP A 247 -2.57 8.36 12.67
CA ASP A 247 -1.97 8.65 13.98
C ASP A 247 -0.92 7.60 14.34
N TYR A 248 0.21 7.66 13.64
CA TYR A 248 1.33 6.73 13.88
C TYR A 248 2.01 6.96 15.23
N PRO A 249 2.66 5.92 15.81
CA PRO A 249 3.44 6.07 17.05
C PRO A 249 4.52 7.12 16.91
N ASP A 250 4.81 7.81 18.02
CA ASP A 250 5.90 8.78 18.10
C ASP A 250 7.24 8.16 17.67
N GLY A 251 8.03 8.93 16.91
CA GLY A 251 9.29 8.46 16.35
C GLY A 251 9.18 7.60 15.09
N SER A 252 7.98 7.43 14.52
CA SER A 252 7.82 6.90 13.17
C SER A 252 8.40 7.87 12.14
N VAL A 253 9.15 7.35 11.15
CA VAL A 253 9.89 8.14 10.18
C VAL A 253 9.38 7.83 8.76
N PHE A 254 8.92 8.85 8.03
CA PHE A 254 8.60 8.68 6.61
C PHE A 254 9.85 8.59 5.75
N VAL A 255 9.89 7.61 4.87
CA VAL A 255 10.90 7.47 3.83
C VAL A 255 10.47 8.37 2.66
N LEU A 256 11.15 9.49 2.50
CA LEU A 256 10.80 10.52 1.52
C LEU A 256 11.84 10.58 0.39
N PRO A 257 11.42 10.95 -0.85
CA PRO A 257 12.36 11.31 -1.89
C PRO A 257 13.06 12.63 -1.54
N ASN A 258 14.36 12.72 -1.87
CA ASN A 258 15.03 14.00 -1.87
C ASN A 258 14.56 14.81 -3.08
N PRO A 259 13.99 16.02 -2.92
CA PRO A 259 13.53 16.84 -4.04
C PRO A 259 14.59 17.09 -5.12
N GLU A 260 15.86 17.18 -4.73
CA GLU A 260 17.00 17.39 -5.66
C GLU A 260 17.24 16.15 -6.57
N ASP A 261 16.86 14.95 -6.13
CA ASP A 261 17.03 13.71 -6.90
C ASP A 261 15.84 13.37 -7.81
N VAL A 262 14.71 14.06 -7.67
CA VAL A 262 13.46 13.72 -8.38
C VAL A 262 13.65 13.76 -9.90
N ALA A 263 14.35 14.76 -10.41
CA ALA A 263 14.60 14.90 -11.85
C ALA A 263 15.27 13.65 -12.44
N ARG A 264 16.28 13.10 -11.76
CA ARG A 264 16.98 11.88 -12.17
C ARG A 264 16.05 10.67 -12.27
N TRP A 265 15.08 10.55 -11.36
CA TRP A 265 14.13 9.42 -11.39
C TRP A 265 13.12 9.56 -12.51
N ILE A 266 12.69 10.80 -12.81
CA ILE A 266 11.81 11.10 -13.94
C ILE A 266 12.52 10.79 -15.26
N GLU A 267 13.74 11.25 -15.46
CA GLU A 267 14.55 10.94 -16.64
C GLU A 267 14.75 9.43 -16.83
N ARG A 268 15.01 8.70 -15.74
CA ARG A 268 15.13 7.25 -15.78
C ARG A 268 13.82 6.56 -16.16
N ALA A 269 12.69 7.10 -15.72
CA ALA A 269 11.37 6.60 -16.09
C ALA A 269 11.06 6.84 -17.56
N GLU A 270 11.38 8.02 -18.10
CA GLU A 270 11.24 8.39 -19.52
C GLU A 270 12.00 7.41 -20.44
N GLY A 271 13.27 7.14 -20.13
CA GLY A 271 14.13 6.24 -20.91
C GLY A 271 13.62 4.79 -21.01
N GLY A 272 12.70 4.39 -20.17
CA GLY A 272 12.10 3.05 -20.22
C GLY A 272 10.88 2.92 -21.13
N PHE A 273 10.37 4.03 -21.69
CA PHE A 273 9.25 4.00 -22.64
C PHE A 273 9.71 3.95 -24.10
N GLY A 274 11.05 3.87 -24.37
CA GLY A 274 11.61 3.77 -25.71
C GLY A 274 11.07 4.87 -26.63
N VAL A 275 11.61 6.09 -26.51
CA VAL A 275 11.44 7.13 -27.55
C VAL A 275 12.43 6.84 -28.67
#